data_71489f8312042dbaf097380c39388049
#
_entry.id   71489f8312042dbaf097380c39388049
#
_cell.length_a   1.000
_cell.length_b   1.000
_cell.length_c   1.000
_cell.angle_alpha   90.00
_cell.angle_beta   90.00
_cell.angle_gamma   90.00
#
_symmetry.space_group_name_H-M   'P 1'
#
loop_
_entity.id
_entity.type
_entity.pdbx_description
1 polymer ?
#
loop_
_entity_poly.entity_id
_entity_poly.type
_entity_poly.pdbx_seq_one_letter_code
_entity_poly.pdbx_strand_id
1 'polypeptide(L)'
;ERFLQIAQDLGLYAIVRPSPFICAEWEFGGLPAWLLTKDMRIRSSDPAYIEAVARYYDQLLPRLVPRLLDNGGKILMMQVENEYGSYGEDKSYLRAIRKLMEDRRIDCPLFTSDGPWRATLKAGTLIEDDLFVTGNFGSKAPYNFSQMQEFFDEHGKKWPLMCMEFWDGWFNRWKEPIITRDPKELA
;
A
#
# COMPACT_ATOMS: atom_id res chain seq x y z
N GLU A 1 -14.67 -2.51 11.11
CA GLU A 1 -14.98 -1.49 12.15
C GLU A 1 -14.59 -1.98 13.55
N ARG A 2 -15.05 -3.16 14.00
CA ARG A 2 -14.76 -3.69 15.35
C ARG A 2 -13.27 -3.83 15.65
N PHE A 3 -12.47 -4.30 14.70
CA PHE A 3 -11.01 -4.40 14.84
C PHE A 3 -10.37 -3.04 15.16
N LEU A 4 -10.71 -2.01 14.38
CA LEU A 4 -10.20 -0.66 14.61
C LEU A 4 -10.69 -0.06 15.93
N GLN A 5 -11.90 -0.41 16.37
CA GLN A 5 -12.40 -0.01 17.68
C GLN A 5 -11.60 -0.65 18.81
N ILE A 6 -11.33 -1.95 18.73
CA ILE A 6 -10.51 -2.65 19.72
C ILE A 6 -9.10 -2.05 19.78
N ALA A 7 -8.48 -1.78 18.62
CA ALA A 7 -7.16 -1.15 18.58
C ALA A 7 -7.19 0.24 19.24
N GLN A 8 -8.22 1.04 18.97
CA GLN A 8 -8.41 2.35 19.60
C GLN A 8 -8.59 2.23 21.13
N ASP A 9 -9.41 1.30 21.60
CA ASP A 9 -9.68 1.08 23.02
C ASP A 9 -8.41 0.64 23.78
N LEU A 10 -7.50 -0.06 23.08
CA LEU A 10 -6.17 -0.43 23.60
C LEU A 10 -5.12 0.68 23.47
N GLY A 11 -5.49 1.86 22.96
CA GLY A 11 -4.58 2.98 22.78
C GLY A 11 -3.65 2.86 21.57
N LEU A 12 -3.88 1.88 20.69
CA LEU A 12 -3.07 1.66 19.47
C LEU A 12 -3.50 2.59 18.35
N TYR A 13 -2.53 3.06 17.60
CA TYR A 13 -2.77 3.73 16.32
C TYR A 13 -2.86 2.70 15.19
N ALA A 14 -3.48 3.09 14.08
CA ALA A 14 -3.66 2.26 12.91
C ALA A 14 -3.13 2.95 11.65
N ILE A 15 -2.50 2.15 10.79
CA ILE A 15 -2.23 2.49 9.40
C ILE A 15 -3.10 1.55 8.57
N VAL A 16 -3.91 2.11 7.67
CA VAL A 16 -4.91 1.33 6.93
C VAL A 16 -4.51 1.18 5.48
N ARG A 17 -4.67 -0.03 4.97
CA ARG A 17 -4.41 -0.39 3.56
C ARG A 17 -5.75 -0.80 2.94
N PRO A 18 -6.51 0.18 2.38
CA PRO A 18 -7.91 -0.06 2.00
C PRO A 18 -8.09 -0.77 0.66
N SER A 19 -7.05 -1.12 -0.05
CA SER A 19 -7.12 -1.73 -1.38
C SER A 19 -7.03 -0.69 -2.54
N PRO A 20 -7.37 -0.99 -3.81
CA PRO A 20 -8.15 -2.16 -4.28
C PRO A 20 -7.41 -3.49 -4.26
N PHE A 21 -6.09 -3.52 -4.50
CA PHE A 21 -5.25 -4.71 -4.38
C PHE A 21 -4.45 -4.62 -3.07
N ILE A 22 -4.44 -5.68 -2.27
CA ILE A 22 -3.77 -5.70 -0.96
C ILE A 22 -2.79 -6.87 -0.80
N CYS A 23 -2.60 -7.67 -1.84
CA CYS A 23 -1.76 -8.88 -1.78
C CYS A 23 -2.16 -9.80 -0.62
N ALA A 24 -3.44 -10.17 -0.54
CA ALA A 24 -4.04 -10.83 0.62
C ALA A 24 -3.62 -12.29 0.82
N GLU A 25 -2.58 -12.80 0.15
CA GLU A 25 -2.20 -14.22 0.15
C GLU A 25 -3.37 -15.14 -0.25
N TRP A 26 -4.25 -14.64 -1.08
CA TRP A 26 -5.46 -15.25 -1.59
C TRP A 26 -5.62 -14.96 -3.08
N GLU A 27 -6.58 -15.61 -3.74
CA GLU A 27 -6.81 -15.43 -5.18
C GLU A 27 -6.87 -13.94 -5.56
N PHE A 28 -6.17 -13.58 -6.62
CA PHE A 28 -6.06 -12.22 -7.15
C PHE A 28 -5.66 -11.15 -6.11
N GLY A 29 -4.92 -11.54 -5.06
CA GLY A 29 -4.50 -10.59 -4.03
C GLY A 29 -5.66 -9.87 -3.32
N GLY A 30 -6.84 -10.50 -3.28
CA GLY A 30 -8.06 -9.97 -2.67
C GLY A 30 -9.01 -9.26 -3.63
N LEU A 31 -8.69 -9.15 -4.92
CA LEU A 31 -9.65 -8.68 -5.91
C LEU A 31 -10.73 -9.74 -6.17
N PRO A 32 -12.01 -9.36 -6.23
CA PRO A 32 -13.08 -10.31 -6.51
C PRO A 32 -12.94 -10.95 -7.90
N ALA A 33 -12.91 -12.28 -7.97
CA ALA A 33 -12.73 -13.00 -9.23
C ALA A 33 -13.85 -12.72 -10.28
N TRP A 34 -15.05 -12.32 -9.83
CA TRP A 34 -16.12 -11.93 -10.74
C TRP A 34 -15.81 -10.68 -11.60
N LEU A 35 -14.82 -9.88 -11.23
CA LEU A 35 -14.33 -8.77 -12.08
C LEU A 35 -13.79 -9.29 -13.42
N LEU A 36 -13.23 -10.51 -13.44
CA LEU A 36 -12.70 -11.13 -14.67
C LEU A 36 -13.78 -11.54 -15.67
N THR A 37 -15.05 -11.58 -15.27
CA THR A 37 -16.17 -11.85 -16.19
C THR A 37 -16.55 -10.64 -17.02
N LYS A 38 -15.93 -9.50 -16.75
CA LYS A 38 -16.20 -8.23 -17.42
C LYS A 38 -15.05 -7.88 -18.34
N ASP A 39 -15.35 -7.22 -19.45
CA ASP A 39 -14.34 -6.67 -20.35
C ASP A 39 -13.74 -5.41 -19.73
N MET A 40 -12.74 -5.61 -18.88
CA MET A 40 -11.99 -4.53 -18.24
C MET A 40 -10.57 -5.00 -17.87
N ARG A 41 -9.64 -4.08 -17.90
CA ARG A 41 -8.28 -4.32 -17.42
C ARG A 41 -8.19 -3.97 -15.92
N ILE A 42 -7.99 -4.98 -15.08
CA ILE A 42 -7.81 -4.75 -13.63
C ILE A 42 -6.47 -4.04 -13.33
N ARG A 43 -6.39 -3.36 -12.18
CA ARG A 43 -5.22 -2.59 -11.72
C ARG A 43 -4.68 -1.66 -12.81
N SER A 44 -5.55 -0.89 -13.42
CA SER A 44 -5.23 0.06 -14.48
C SER A 44 -6.19 1.25 -14.47
N SER A 45 -5.91 2.26 -15.28
CA SER A 45 -6.80 3.41 -15.51
C SER A 45 -8.02 3.10 -16.38
N ASP A 46 -8.32 1.82 -16.65
CA ASP A 46 -9.55 1.41 -17.34
C ASP A 46 -10.78 1.97 -16.59
N PRO A 47 -11.65 2.75 -17.28
CA PRO A 47 -12.79 3.39 -16.63
C PRO A 47 -13.74 2.41 -15.92
N ALA A 48 -13.94 1.21 -16.49
CA ALA A 48 -14.82 0.21 -15.90
C ALA A 48 -14.22 -0.36 -14.59
N TYR A 49 -12.89 -0.49 -14.53
CA TYR A 49 -12.20 -0.89 -13.30
C TYR A 49 -12.24 0.22 -12.24
N ILE A 50 -11.95 1.47 -12.63
CA ILE A 50 -12.03 2.63 -11.72
C ILE A 50 -13.43 2.77 -11.14
N GLU A 51 -14.48 2.58 -11.96
CA GLU A 51 -15.87 2.61 -11.47
C GLU A 51 -16.15 1.48 -10.46
N ALA A 52 -15.63 0.27 -10.69
CA ALA A 52 -15.77 -0.83 -9.76
C ALA A 52 -15.10 -0.52 -8.42
N VAL A 53 -13.89 0.06 -8.43
CA VAL A 53 -13.20 0.52 -7.22
C VAL A 53 -13.98 1.64 -6.53
N ALA A 54 -14.52 2.60 -7.30
CA ALA A 54 -15.32 3.70 -6.74
C ALA A 54 -16.53 3.17 -5.94
N ARG A 55 -17.29 2.20 -6.51
CA ARG A 55 -18.41 1.56 -5.81
C ARG A 55 -18.00 0.84 -4.53
N TYR A 56 -16.84 0.20 -4.54
CA TYR A 56 -16.28 -0.43 -3.33
C TYR A 56 -15.91 0.62 -2.28
N TYR A 57 -15.24 1.68 -2.68
CA TYR A 57 -14.85 2.78 -1.80
C TYR A 57 -16.06 3.54 -1.24
N ASP A 58 -17.17 3.64 -1.97
CA ASP A 58 -18.44 4.21 -1.49
C ASP A 58 -18.97 3.47 -0.26
N GLN A 59 -18.65 2.17 -0.11
CA GLN A 59 -19.06 1.37 1.03
C GLN A 59 -18.00 1.34 2.14
N LEU A 60 -16.73 1.34 1.78
CA LEU A 60 -15.64 1.19 2.75
C LEU A 60 -15.26 2.51 3.42
N LEU A 61 -14.95 3.53 2.60
CA LEU A 61 -14.29 4.74 3.11
C LEU A 61 -15.15 5.56 4.07
N PRO A 62 -16.47 5.72 3.88
CA PRO A 62 -17.32 6.38 4.85
C PRO A 62 -17.29 5.77 6.26
N ARG A 63 -16.95 4.48 6.36
CA ARG A 63 -16.80 3.77 7.65
C ARG A 63 -15.46 4.04 8.32
N LEU A 64 -14.46 4.49 7.56
CA LEU A 64 -13.12 4.82 8.04
C LEU A 64 -12.98 6.29 8.42
N VAL A 65 -13.69 7.18 7.73
CA VAL A 65 -13.63 8.65 7.97
C VAL A 65 -13.80 9.02 9.44
N PRO A 66 -14.81 8.52 10.21
CA PRO A 66 -14.95 8.83 11.63
C PRO A 66 -13.81 8.31 12.50
N ARG A 67 -12.95 7.46 11.97
CA ARG A 67 -11.81 6.83 12.67
C ARG A 67 -10.47 7.46 12.35
N LEU A 68 -10.44 8.48 11.49
CA LEU A 68 -9.25 9.27 11.22
C LEU A 68 -8.83 10.04 12.49
N LEU A 69 -7.54 10.27 12.64
CA LEU A 69 -6.98 10.94 13.81
C LEU A 69 -7.64 12.30 14.05
N ASP A 70 -7.79 13.11 13.00
CA ASP A 70 -8.38 14.44 13.07
C ASP A 70 -9.89 14.41 13.38
N ASN A 71 -10.54 13.26 13.24
CA ASN A 71 -11.95 13.04 13.59
C ASN A 71 -12.12 12.33 14.96
N GLY A 72 -11.04 12.26 15.76
CA GLY A 72 -11.06 11.65 17.09
C GLY A 72 -10.80 10.14 17.11
N GLY A 73 -10.49 9.54 15.98
CA GLY A 73 -10.07 8.14 15.87
C GLY A 73 -8.56 7.95 16.04
N LYS A 74 -8.05 6.84 15.55
CA LYS A 74 -6.63 6.45 15.65
C LYS A 74 -5.99 6.08 14.32
N ILE A 75 -6.64 6.32 13.18
CA ILE A 75 -6.03 6.09 11.87
C ILE A 75 -5.12 7.28 11.56
N LEU A 76 -3.82 6.98 11.43
CA LEU A 76 -2.77 7.96 11.17
C LEU A 76 -2.62 8.28 9.69
N MET A 77 -2.64 7.23 8.84
CA MET A 77 -2.37 7.36 7.41
C MET A 77 -2.94 6.15 6.66
N MET A 78 -3.10 6.31 5.34
CA MET A 78 -3.63 5.27 4.47
C MET A 78 -2.78 5.05 3.23
N GLN A 79 -2.66 3.78 2.83
CA GLN A 79 -1.92 3.38 1.64
C GLN A 79 -2.79 3.47 0.38
N VAL A 80 -2.20 3.99 -0.68
CA VAL A 80 -2.74 3.97 -2.04
C VAL A 80 -2.19 2.74 -2.75
N GLU A 81 -3.07 1.82 -3.14
CA GLU A 81 -2.72 0.56 -3.81
C GLU A 81 -1.75 -0.33 -2.98
N ASN A 82 -1.09 -1.29 -3.58
CA ASN A 82 -0.06 -2.09 -2.93
C ASN A 82 0.94 -2.63 -3.94
N GLU A 83 2.22 -2.31 -3.75
CA GLU A 83 3.35 -2.78 -4.56
C GLU A 83 3.08 -2.67 -6.07
N TYR A 84 2.47 -1.56 -6.47
CA TYR A 84 2.05 -1.38 -7.86
C TYR A 84 3.24 -1.39 -8.82
N GLY A 85 4.41 -0.95 -8.39
CA GLY A 85 5.62 -0.95 -9.19
C GLY A 85 6.15 -2.34 -9.57
N SER A 86 5.69 -3.39 -8.88
CA SER A 86 5.96 -4.78 -9.26
C SER A 86 4.95 -5.34 -10.27
N TYR A 87 3.86 -4.61 -10.52
CA TYR A 87 2.78 -5.01 -11.43
C TYR A 87 2.70 -4.14 -12.69
N GLY A 88 2.87 -2.82 -12.55
CA GLY A 88 2.71 -1.87 -13.65
C GLY A 88 3.31 -0.51 -13.35
N GLU A 89 3.09 0.43 -14.28
CA GLU A 89 3.64 1.79 -14.22
C GLU A 89 2.60 2.89 -14.59
N ASP A 90 1.30 2.53 -14.58
CA ASP A 90 0.22 3.47 -14.93
C ASP A 90 -0.01 4.48 -13.80
N LYS A 91 0.66 5.63 -13.89
CA LYS A 91 0.52 6.74 -12.93
C LYS A 91 -0.89 7.33 -12.93
N SER A 92 -1.61 7.25 -14.06
CA SER A 92 -2.99 7.74 -14.14
C SER A 92 -3.91 6.90 -13.27
N TYR A 93 -3.66 5.58 -13.21
CA TYR A 93 -4.34 4.68 -12.29
C TYR A 93 -4.10 5.06 -10.83
N LEU A 94 -2.84 5.19 -10.41
CA LEU A 94 -2.51 5.56 -9.04
C LEU A 94 -3.13 6.91 -8.62
N ARG A 95 -3.09 7.90 -9.53
CA ARG A 95 -3.75 9.20 -9.30
C ARG A 95 -5.26 9.07 -9.18
N ALA A 96 -5.89 8.19 -9.98
CA ALA A 96 -7.32 7.92 -9.88
C ALA A 96 -7.67 7.30 -8.53
N ILE A 97 -6.90 6.32 -8.05
CA ILE A 97 -7.11 5.71 -6.71
C ILE A 97 -6.96 6.76 -5.60
N ARG A 98 -5.88 7.54 -5.63
CA ARG A 98 -5.67 8.66 -4.69
C ARG A 98 -6.87 9.62 -4.70
N LYS A 99 -7.30 10.06 -5.87
CA LYS A 99 -8.43 10.98 -6.01
C LYS A 99 -9.73 10.38 -5.46
N LEU A 100 -10.01 9.09 -5.71
CA LEU A 100 -11.18 8.42 -5.15
C LEU A 100 -11.18 8.43 -3.62
N MET A 101 -10.02 8.35 -2.97
CA MET A 101 -9.89 8.45 -1.51
C MET A 101 -10.13 9.89 -1.03
N GLU A 102 -9.49 10.87 -1.66
CA GLU A 102 -9.63 12.29 -1.34
C GLU A 102 -11.09 12.76 -1.51
N ASP A 103 -11.74 12.39 -2.63
CA ASP A 103 -13.16 12.72 -2.90
C ASP A 103 -14.12 12.13 -1.84
N ARG A 104 -13.69 11.11 -1.08
CA ARG A 104 -14.44 10.47 0.00
C ARG A 104 -13.98 10.89 1.39
N ARG A 105 -13.31 12.04 1.46
CA ARG A 105 -12.90 12.70 2.71
C ARG A 105 -11.90 11.88 3.53
N ILE A 106 -11.00 11.20 2.84
CA ILE A 106 -9.81 10.66 3.49
C ILE A 106 -8.77 11.79 3.53
N ASP A 107 -8.80 12.54 4.61
CA ASP A 107 -7.99 13.75 4.81
C ASP A 107 -6.67 13.45 5.57
N CYS A 108 -6.41 12.19 5.94
CA CYS A 108 -5.13 11.80 6.55
C CYS A 108 -4.02 11.67 5.49
N PRO A 109 -2.74 11.69 5.90
CA PRO A 109 -1.64 11.45 4.98
C PRO A 109 -1.80 10.16 4.19
N LEU A 110 -1.64 10.25 2.87
CA LEU A 110 -1.64 9.11 1.96
C LEU A 110 -0.20 8.77 1.56
N PHE A 111 0.05 7.50 1.27
CA PHE A 111 1.37 7.02 0.86
C PHE A 111 1.27 5.84 -0.11
N THR A 112 2.34 5.58 -0.86
CA THR A 112 2.55 4.33 -1.62
C THR A 112 3.59 3.46 -0.93
N SER A 113 3.54 2.15 -1.13
CA SER A 113 4.52 1.20 -0.62
C SER A 113 4.88 0.18 -1.70
N ASP A 114 6.18 0.08 -2.00
CA ASP A 114 6.72 -0.76 -3.06
C ASP A 114 8.01 -1.43 -2.61
N GLY A 115 8.52 -2.41 -3.39
CA GLY A 115 9.89 -2.88 -3.20
C GLY A 115 10.87 -1.71 -3.26
N PRO A 116 11.96 -1.71 -2.46
CA PRO A 116 12.84 -0.55 -2.27
C PRO A 116 13.78 -0.27 -3.46
N TRP A 117 13.63 -1.04 -4.53
CA TRP A 117 14.51 -0.92 -5.70
C TRP A 117 14.05 0.21 -6.62
N ARG A 118 15.02 0.90 -7.24
CA ARG A 118 14.77 2.05 -8.12
C ARG A 118 13.68 1.79 -9.17
N ALA A 119 13.65 0.62 -9.79
CA ALA A 119 12.68 0.30 -10.84
C ALA A 119 11.24 0.25 -10.30
N THR A 120 11.02 -0.42 -9.16
CA THR A 120 9.71 -0.53 -8.51
C THR A 120 9.26 0.81 -7.92
N LEU A 121 10.16 1.55 -7.27
CA LEU A 121 9.88 2.89 -6.76
C LEU A 121 9.50 3.86 -7.89
N LYS A 122 10.25 3.84 -9.00
CA LYS A 122 9.93 4.67 -10.16
C LYS A 122 8.57 4.32 -10.76
N ALA A 123 8.23 3.03 -10.87
CA ALA A 123 6.99 2.57 -11.48
C ALA A 123 5.78 2.74 -10.54
N GLY A 124 5.90 2.41 -9.25
CA GLY A 124 4.79 2.28 -8.31
C GLY A 124 4.45 3.50 -7.46
N THR A 125 5.28 4.56 -7.48
CA THR A 125 5.07 5.71 -6.60
C THR A 125 4.50 6.92 -7.32
N LEU A 126 4.00 7.88 -6.56
CA LEU A 126 3.61 9.23 -7.02
C LEU A 126 4.52 10.29 -6.37
N ILE A 127 5.83 10.04 -6.34
CA ILE A 127 6.81 10.95 -5.73
C ILE A 127 6.80 12.34 -6.39
N GLU A 128 6.55 12.41 -7.70
CA GLU A 128 6.42 13.65 -8.45
C GLU A 128 5.19 14.47 -8.05
N ASP A 129 4.15 13.80 -7.54
CA ASP A 129 2.92 14.42 -7.03
C ASP A 129 2.98 14.68 -5.51
N ASP A 130 4.18 14.63 -4.94
CA ASP A 130 4.45 14.84 -3.50
C ASP A 130 3.73 13.84 -2.57
N LEU A 131 3.42 12.64 -3.06
CA LEU A 131 2.85 11.57 -2.26
C LEU A 131 3.96 10.79 -1.55
N PHE A 132 3.84 10.64 -0.22
CA PHE A 132 4.83 9.97 0.61
C PHE A 132 5.11 8.54 0.14
N VAL A 133 6.38 8.14 0.14
CA VAL A 133 6.84 6.85 -0.36
C VAL A 133 7.42 6.03 0.78
N THR A 134 7.03 4.78 0.87
CA THR A 134 7.55 3.80 1.83
C THR A 134 8.05 2.55 1.09
N GLY A 135 8.80 1.69 1.77
CA GLY A 135 9.30 0.45 1.20
C GLY A 135 8.74 -0.79 1.87
N ASN A 136 8.78 -1.92 1.15
CA ASN A 136 8.47 -3.25 1.65
C ASN A 136 9.69 -4.15 1.46
N PHE A 137 10.23 -4.72 2.54
CA PHE A 137 11.35 -5.65 2.51
C PHE A 137 11.46 -6.39 3.84
N GLY A 138 12.21 -7.49 3.89
CA GLY A 138 12.32 -8.31 5.11
C GLY A 138 13.77 -8.67 5.46
N SER A 139 14.76 -8.07 4.79
CA SER A 139 16.19 -8.30 5.05
C SER A 139 17.02 -7.16 4.51
N LYS A 140 18.31 -7.13 4.84
CA LYS A 140 19.28 -6.14 4.31
C LYS A 140 18.78 -4.70 4.48
N ALA A 141 18.21 -4.37 5.63
CA ALA A 141 17.59 -3.08 5.90
C ALA A 141 18.51 -1.88 5.57
N PRO A 142 19.81 -1.86 5.94
CA PRO A 142 20.70 -0.75 5.58
C PRO A 142 20.82 -0.53 4.07
N TYR A 143 20.93 -1.61 3.29
CA TYR A 143 21.01 -1.53 1.84
C TYR A 143 19.70 -1.04 1.23
N ASN A 144 18.56 -1.58 1.68
CA ASN A 144 17.26 -1.21 1.14
C ASN A 144 16.91 0.25 1.48
N PHE A 145 17.23 0.70 2.68
CA PHE A 145 17.05 2.10 3.04
C PHE A 145 18.00 3.02 2.27
N SER A 146 19.24 2.60 1.95
CA SER A 146 20.12 3.42 1.10
C SER A 146 19.54 3.59 -0.32
N GLN A 147 18.95 2.55 -0.88
CA GLN A 147 18.28 2.64 -2.19
C GLN A 147 17.08 3.61 -2.17
N MET A 148 16.29 3.59 -1.10
CA MET A 148 15.20 4.55 -0.92
C MET A 148 15.73 5.97 -0.75
N GLN A 149 16.80 6.16 0.03
CA GLN A 149 17.41 7.47 0.25
C GLN A 149 17.95 8.06 -1.06
N GLU A 150 18.67 7.27 -1.85
CA GLU A 150 19.16 7.68 -3.17
C GLU A 150 18.00 8.13 -4.08
N PHE A 151 16.91 7.37 -4.08
CA PHE A 151 15.70 7.72 -4.85
C PHE A 151 15.05 9.01 -4.34
N PHE A 152 15.00 9.24 -3.03
CA PHE A 152 14.49 10.49 -2.45
C PHE A 152 15.39 11.69 -2.80
N ASP A 153 16.70 11.52 -2.70
CA ASP A 153 17.67 12.58 -3.02
C ASP A 153 17.58 13.00 -4.49
N GLU A 154 17.41 12.04 -5.42
CA GLU A 154 17.20 12.32 -6.84
C GLU A 154 15.95 13.17 -7.12
N HIS A 155 14.93 13.05 -6.26
CA HIS A 155 13.67 13.81 -6.39
C HIS A 155 13.62 15.01 -5.43
N GLY A 156 14.73 15.34 -4.76
CA GLY A 156 14.81 16.46 -3.83
C GLY A 156 13.93 16.31 -2.58
N LYS A 157 13.61 15.07 -2.18
CA LYS A 157 12.77 14.78 -1.02
C LYS A 157 13.63 14.54 0.23
N LYS A 158 13.19 15.10 1.36
CA LYS A 158 13.80 14.90 2.68
C LYS A 158 12.82 14.21 3.62
N TRP A 159 12.28 13.09 3.18
CA TRP A 159 11.31 12.32 3.94
C TRP A 159 11.99 11.30 4.87
N PRO A 160 11.33 10.92 5.97
CA PRO A 160 11.80 9.82 6.79
C PRO A 160 11.78 8.51 5.98
N LEU A 161 12.76 7.66 6.22
CA LEU A 161 12.78 6.31 5.68
C LEU A 161 11.83 5.43 6.49
N MET A 162 10.92 4.74 5.81
CA MET A 162 9.91 3.92 6.46
C MET A 162 9.71 2.61 5.71
N CYS A 163 9.77 1.50 6.45
CA CYS A 163 9.41 0.18 5.96
C CYS A 163 8.01 -0.17 6.45
N MET A 164 7.07 -0.42 5.54
CA MET A 164 5.67 -0.69 5.88
C MET A 164 5.35 -2.17 6.02
N GLU A 165 6.11 -3.02 5.35
CA GLU A 165 6.11 -4.46 5.55
C GLU A 165 7.53 -4.92 5.78
N PHE A 166 7.80 -5.43 6.99
CA PHE A 166 9.07 -6.08 7.29
C PHE A 166 8.84 -7.57 7.48
N TRP A 167 9.35 -8.39 6.55
CA TRP A 167 9.08 -9.83 6.53
C TRP A 167 10.12 -10.60 7.32
N ASP A 168 9.73 -11.23 8.43
CA ASP A 168 10.61 -12.04 9.29
C ASP A 168 11.02 -13.37 8.66
N GLY A 169 10.48 -13.72 7.53
CA GLY A 169 10.72 -14.96 6.81
C GLY A 169 10.26 -14.85 5.36
N TRP A 170 9.94 -15.98 4.78
CA TRP A 170 9.38 -16.07 3.44
C TRP A 170 8.44 -17.25 3.34
N PHE A 171 7.70 -17.36 2.25
CA PHE A 171 6.80 -18.48 1.99
C PHE A 171 7.56 -19.78 1.89
N ASN A 172 7.00 -20.84 2.50
CA ASN A 172 7.42 -22.21 2.26
C ASN A 172 6.53 -22.80 1.17
N ARG A 173 7.10 -23.14 0.03
CA ARG A 173 6.37 -23.74 -1.07
C ARG A 173 6.37 -25.26 -0.98
N TRP A 174 5.36 -25.90 -1.59
CA TRP A 174 5.31 -27.34 -1.66
C TRP A 174 6.54 -27.89 -2.37
N LYS A 175 7.16 -28.95 -1.81
CA LYS A 175 8.36 -29.64 -2.32
C LYS A 175 9.65 -28.80 -2.36
N GLU A 176 9.66 -27.62 -1.77
CA GLU A 176 10.88 -26.84 -1.57
C GLU A 176 11.39 -26.97 -0.13
N PRO A 177 12.69 -26.78 0.13
CA PRO A 177 13.22 -26.70 1.48
C PRO A 177 12.55 -25.57 2.27
N ILE A 178 12.37 -25.79 3.57
CA ILE A 178 11.88 -24.74 4.47
C ILE A 178 12.89 -23.60 4.47
N ILE A 179 12.40 -22.38 4.19
CA ILE A 179 13.22 -21.20 4.17
C ILE A 179 13.53 -20.77 5.61
N THR A 180 14.80 -20.58 5.86
CA THR A 180 15.31 -20.05 7.14
C THR A 180 16.09 -18.78 6.90
N ARG A 181 16.02 -17.84 7.83
CA ARG A 181 16.81 -16.59 7.83
C ARG A 181 17.76 -16.54 9.02
N ASP A 182 18.89 -15.92 8.83
CA ASP A 182 19.77 -15.58 9.93
C ASP A 182 19.08 -14.53 10.82
N PRO A 183 18.90 -14.77 12.12
CA PRO A 183 18.33 -13.77 13.05
C PRO A 183 19.03 -12.41 13.02
N LYS A 184 20.30 -12.37 12.62
CA LYS A 184 21.05 -11.11 12.46
C LYS A 184 20.50 -10.20 11.36
N GLU A 185 19.72 -10.74 10.43
CA GLU A 185 19.07 -9.93 9.40
C GLU A 185 17.88 -9.13 9.96
N LEU A 186 17.40 -9.47 11.16
CA LEU A 186 16.32 -8.78 11.87
C LEU A 186 16.83 -7.69 12.82
N ALA A 187 18.11 -7.73 13.16
CA ALA A 187 18.78 -6.81 14.06
C ALA A 187 19.45 -5.67 13.27
#